data_e494829e54fe2b0591a704dbb228f270
#
_entry.id   e494829e54fe2b0591a704dbb228f270
#
_cell.length_a   1.000
_cell.length_b   1.000
_cell.length_c   1.000
_cell.angle_alpha   90.00
_cell.angle_beta   90.00
_cell.angle_gamma   90.00
#
_symmetry.space_group_name_H-M   'P 1'
#
loop_
_entity.id
_entity.type
_entity.pdbx_description
1 polymer ?
#
loop_
_entity_poly.entity_id
_entity_poly.type
_entity_poly.pdbx_seq_one_letter_code
_entity_poly.pdbx_strand_id
1 'polypeptide(L)'
;MVQHVSFKEAQLKNARVKSAYQEKEAVVKEYFRENKLDYGGFQVFLRAFKKEQNLEVWIKEKGKEEFTLLHTYAFCSTSGTLGPKRKEGDLQIPEGIYHINHFNPVSNFYLSLGVNYPNASDNILSDKQHPGGSIYIHGNCVTIGCIPITDDKIKELYVLAVEAKNNGQENIPIHIFPDRLDMGVPEKLAQDYAVDEKVSSCWKNLQAIYLDFKANKKLKPVSVNAKGEYQFKQ
;
A
#
# COMPACT_ATOMS: atom_id res chain seq x y z
N MET A 1 24.59 28.40 9.50
CA MET A 1 23.29 27.69 9.71
C MET A 1 23.07 26.78 8.52
N VAL A 2 23.08 25.45 8.71
CA VAL A 2 22.72 24.50 7.63
C VAL A 2 21.22 24.63 7.44
N GLN A 3 20.76 25.11 6.28
CA GLN A 3 19.35 25.11 5.93
C GLN A 3 18.86 23.67 5.88
N HIS A 4 17.97 23.29 6.77
CA HIS A 4 17.36 21.96 6.79
C HIS A 4 16.35 21.88 5.64
N VAL A 5 16.74 21.28 4.53
CA VAL A 5 15.87 21.06 3.37
C VAL A 5 14.77 20.07 3.77
N SER A 6 13.51 20.44 3.64
CA SER A 6 12.38 19.56 3.93
C SER A 6 12.33 18.38 2.93
N PHE A 7 11.59 17.31 3.31
CA PHE A 7 11.43 16.16 2.41
C PHE A 7 10.78 16.56 1.08
N LYS A 8 9.74 17.38 1.14
CA LYS A 8 9.06 17.91 -0.06
C LYS A 8 10.01 18.71 -0.96
N GLU A 9 10.81 19.62 -0.39
CA GLU A 9 11.76 20.39 -1.15
C GLU A 9 12.83 19.51 -1.83
N ALA A 10 13.29 18.46 -1.15
CA ALA A 10 14.21 17.49 -1.73
C ALA A 10 13.58 16.73 -2.92
N GLN A 11 12.33 16.30 -2.79
CA GLN A 11 11.60 15.63 -3.85
C GLN A 11 11.32 16.54 -5.05
N LEU A 12 10.97 17.80 -4.82
CA LEU A 12 10.69 18.79 -5.87
C LEU A 12 11.92 19.17 -6.73
N LYS A 13 13.12 18.79 -6.33
CA LYS A 13 14.33 18.92 -7.19
C LYS A 13 14.25 18.02 -8.42
N ASN A 14 13.45 16.95 -8.37
CA ASN A 14 13.24 16.06 -9.50
C ASN A 14 12.14 16.60 -10.43
N ALA A 15 12.42 16.65 -11.73
CA ALA A 15 11.51 17.22 -12.73
C ALA A 15 10.15 16.51 -12.78
N ARG A 16 10.12 15.15 -12.65
CA ARG A 16 8.87 14.38 -12.67
C ARG A 16 8.00 14.68 -11.44
N VAL A 17 8.60 14.86 -10.27
CA VAL A 17 7.88 15.24 -9.06
C VAL A 17 7.34 16.66 -9.19
N LYS A 18 8.15 17.60 -9.70
CA LYS A 18 7.70 18.96 -9.96
C LYS A 18 6.50 18.99 -10.93
N SER A 19 6.57 18.22 -12.03
CA SER A 19 5.46 18.04 -12.98
C SER A 19 4.22 17.44 -12.28
N ALA A 20 4.40 16.40 -11.44
CA ALA A 20 3.30 15.79 -10.70
C ALA A 20 2.58 16.83 -9.80
N TYR A 21 3.30 17.68 -9.09
CA TYR A 21 2.70 18.77 -8.31
C TYR A 21 1.96 19.78 -9.17
N GLN A 22 2.59 20.23 -10.27
CA GLN A 22 1.96 21.20 -11.19
C GLN A 22 0.65 20.68 -11.78
N GLU A 23 0.58 19.39 -12.10
CA GLU A 23 -0.57 18.79 -12.76
C GLU A 23 -1.64 18.29 -11.78
N LYS A 24 -1.26 17.83 -10.59
CA LYS A 24 -2.14 17.04 -9.73
C LYS A 24 -2.38 17.60 -8.33
N GLU A 25 -1.63 18.58 -7.85
CA GLU A 25 -1.87 19.11 -6.51
C GLU A 25 -3.29 19.69 -6.37
N ALA A 26 -3.79 20.40 -7.39
CA ALA A 26 -5.15 20.91 -7.38
C ALA A 26 -6.21 19.80 -7.37
N VAL A 27 -5.99 18.72 -8.14
CA VAL A 27 -6.88 17.54 -8.17
C VAL A 27 -6.92 16.86 -6.80
N VAL A 28 -5.75 16.68 -6.18
CA VAL A 28 -5.64 16.07 -4.85
C VAL A 28 -6.37 16.94 -3.81
N LYS A 29 -6.19 18.26 -3.84
CA LYS A 29 -6.90 19.20 -2.94
C LYS A 29 -8.41 19.13 -3.14
N GLU A 30 -8.86 18.92 -4.38
CA GLU A 30 -10.29 18.73 -4.66
C GLU A 30 -10.84 17.46 -3.99
N TYR A 31 -10.12 16.34 -4.02
CA TYR A 31 -10.54 15.13 -3.28
C TYR A 31 -10.73 15.42 -1.78
N PHE A 32 -9.84 16.21 -1.17
CA PHE A 32 -10.01 16.62 0.23
C PHE A 32 -11.27 17.45 0.43
N ARG A 33 -11.52 18.41 -0.44
CA ARG A 33 -12.69 19.29 -0.38
C ARG A 33 -14.00 18.50 -0.51
N GLU A 34 -14.07 17.59 -1.49
CA GLU A 34 -15.25 16.74 -1.73
C GLU A 34 -15.57 15.84 -0.52
N ASN A 35 -14.54 15.34 0.16
CA ASN A 35 -14.67 14.51 1.35
C ASN A 35 -14.72 15.30 2.66
N LYS A 36 -14.73 16.65 2.61
CA LYS A 36 -14.74 17.56 3.77
C LYS A 36 -13.56 17.32 4.72
N LEU A 37 -12.38 17.04 4.16
CA LEU A 37 -11.14 16.80 4.87
C LEU A 37 -10.20 18.01 4.79
N ASP A 38 -9.37 18.20 5.84
CA ASP A 38 -8.34 19.23 5.85
C ASP A 38 -7.05 18.73 5.19
N TYR A 39 -6.56 19.50 4.21
CA TYR A 39 -5.25 19.26 3.57
C TYR A 39 -4.08 19.76 4.42
N GLY A 40 -4.33 20.51 5.48
CA GLY A 40 -3.33 21.19 6.34
C GLY A 40 -2.54 20.29 7.30
N GLY A 41 -2.42 19.04 7.02
CA GLY A 41 -1.65 18.06 7.82
C GLY A 41 -2.42 16.76 8.01
N PHE A 42 -1.93 15.72 7.38
CA PHE A 42 -2.61 14.42 7.36
C PHE A 42 -1.61 13.26 7.33
N GLN A 43 -2.11 12.09 7.63
CA GLN A 43 -1.45 10.81 7.41
C GLN A 43 -2.19 10.02 6.33
N VAL A 44 -1.43 9.22 5.58
CA VAL A 44 -1.94 8.34 4.53
C VAL A 44 -1.87 6.89 4.99
N PHE A 45 -2.89 6.12 4.69
CA PHE A 45 -2.93 4.67 4.77
C PHE A 45 -3.46 4.10 3.47
N LEU A 46 -2.84 3.04 2.95
CA LEU A 46 -3.19 2.40 1.68
C LEU A 46 -3.75 1.00 1.92
N ARG A 47 -4.79 0.63 1.15
CA ARG A 47 -5.33 -0.73 1.15
C ARG A 47 -5.49 -1.20 -0.29
N ALA A 48 -4.82 -2.28 -0.64
CA ALA A 48 -4.90 -2.90 -1.96
C ALA A 48 -5.72 -4.20 -1.90
N PHE A 49 -6.57 -4.42 -2.89
CA PHE A 49 -7.41 -5.61 -3.04
C PHE A 49 -7.14 -6.24 -4.41
N LYS A 50 -6.49 -7.40 -4.41
CA LYS A 50 -6.01 -8.03 -5.65
C LYS A 50 -7.14 -8.46 -6.57
N LYS A 51 -8.19 -9.07 -6.03
CA LYS A 51 -9.35 -9.55 -6.82
C LYS A 51 -10.16 -8.41 -7.43
N GLU A 52 -10.38 -7.33 -6.66
CA GLU A 52 -11.06 -6.13 -7.16
C GLU A 52 -10.16 -5.24 -8.00
N GLN A 53 -8.83 -5.49 -7.98
CA GLN A 53 -7.83 -4.70 -8.67
C GLN A 53 -7.92 -3.21 -8.32
N ASN A 54 -8.02 -2.89 -7.03
CA ASN A 54 -8.09 -1.51 -6.57
C ASN A 54 -7.18 -1.21 -5.38
N LEU A 55 -6.83 0.08 -5.26
CA LEU A 55 -6.02 0.67 -4.20
C LEU A 55 -6.80 1.81 -3.56
N GLU A 56 -7.26 1.60 -2.35
CA GLU A 56 -7.90 2.62 -1.53
C GLU A 56 -6.84 3.52 -0.86
N VAL A 57 -7.08 4.81 -0.85
CA VAL A 57 -6.31 5.81 -0.12
C VAL A 57 -7.16 6.36 1.02
N TRP A 58 -6.70 6.14 2.22
CA TRP A 58 -7.34 6.59 3.46
C TRP A 58 -6.53 7.70 4.10
N ILE A 59 -7.20 8.71 4.62
CA ILE A 59 -6.60 9.90 5.25
C ILE A 59 -7.00 9.97 6.70
N LYS A 60 -6.02 10.26 7.55
CA LYS A 60 -6.24 10.66 8.94
C LYS A 60 -5.77 12.09 9.13
N GLU A 61 -6.68 12.99 9.42
CA GLU A 61 -6.38 14.40 9.69
C GLU A 61 -5.60 14.56 11.00
N LYS A 62 -4.86 15.65 11.09
CA LYS A 62 -4.16 16.02 12.33
C LYS A 62 -5.15 16.15 13.50
N GLY A 63 -4.85 15.46 14.61
CA GLY A 63 -5.70 15.45 15.80
C GLY A 63 -6.91 14.53 15.74
N LYS A 64 -7.12 13.81 14.65
CA LYS A 64 -8.14 12.75 14.55
C LYS A 64 -7.51 11.39 14.79
N GLU A 65 -8.33 10.42 15.20
CA GLU A 65 -7.88 9.03 15.39
C GLU A 65 -8.30 8.12 14.23
N GLU A 66 -9.38 8.46 13.55
CA GLU A 66 -9.99 7.65 12.52
C GLU A 66 -9.55 8.09 11.12
N PHE A 67 -9.44 7.11 10.25
CA PHE A 67 -9.20 7.32 8.83
C PHE A 67 -10.52 7.45 8.06
N THR A 68 -10.54 8.36 7.10
CA THR A 68 -11.63 8.52 6.14
C THR A 68 -11.11 8.12 4.76
N LEU A 69 -11.92 7.41 3.98
CA LEU A 69 -11.59 7.09 2.59
C LEU A 69 -11.58 8.37 1.76
N LEU A 70 -10.44 8.66 1.14
CA LEU A 70 -10.28 9.81 0.25
C LEU A 70 -10.62 9.46 -1.19
N HIS A 71 -10.01 8.40 -1.71
CA HIS A 71 -10.10 8.02 -3.12
C HIS A 71 -9.75 6.54 -3.33
N THR A 72 -10.14 6.00 -4.49
CA THR A 72 -9.80 4.64 -4.91
C THR A 72 -9.26 4.65 -6.33
N TYR A 73 -8.06 4.11 -6.51
CA TYR A 73 -7.44 3.92 -7.82
C TYR A 73 -7.63 2.48 -8.31
N ALA A 74 -8.03 2.30 -9.56
CA ALA A 74 -7.99 0.98 -10.17
C ALA A 74 -6.55 0.60 -10.56
N PHE A 75 -6.17 -0.67 -10.37
CA PHE A 75 -4.99 -1.20 -11.04
C PHE A 75 -5.24 -1.20 -12.55
N CYS A 76 -4.25 -0.85 -13.34
CA CYS A 76 -4.40 -0.90 -14.80
C CYS A 76 -3.90 -2.23 -15.40
N SER A 77 -3.27 -3.08 -14.59
CA SER A 77 -2.86 -4.45 -14.92
C SER A 77 -2.64 -5.24 -13.63
N THR A 78 -2.63 -6.56 -13.73
CA THR A 78 -2.33 -7.48 -12.63
C THR A 78 -1.49 -8.65 -13.11
N SER A 79 -0.84 -9.35 -12.19
CA SER A 79 -0.08 -10.57 -12.47
C SER A 79 -0.23 -11.58 -11.34
N GLY A 80 0.08 -12.84 -11.63
CA GLY A 80 -0.11 -13.93 -10.68
C GLY A 80 -1.57 -14.28 -10.43
N THR A 81 -1.84 -14.91 -9.31
CA THR A 81 -3.16 -15.33 -8.84
C THR A 81 -3.42 -14.80 -7.44
N LEU A 82 -4.53 -15.14 -6.80
CA LEU A 82 -4.71 -14.93 -5.37
C LEU A 82 -3.78 -15.83 -4.57
N GLY A 83 -3.24 -15.30 -3.49
CA GLY A 83 -2.23 -15.94 -2.65
C GLY A 83 -1.02 -15.02 -2.45
N PRO A 84 -0.31 -15.18 -1.31
CA PRO A 84 0.85 -14.35 -0.99
C PRO A 84 2.03 -14.67 -1.91
N LYS A 85 2.89 -13.67 -2.15
CA LYS A 85 4.18 -13.87 -2.82
C LYS A 85 5.10 -14.69 -1.91
N ARG A 86 5.76 -15.74 -2.49
CA ARG A 86 6.62 -16.65 -1.72
C ARG A 86 8.00 -16.90 -2.33
N LYS A 87 8.20 -16.55 -3.59
CA LYS A 87 9.50 -16.73 -4.25
C LYS A 87 9.71 -15.76 -5.40
N GLU A 88 10.93 -15.57 -5.79
CA GLU A 88 11.28 -14.82 -7.00
C GLU A 88 10.66 -15.48 -8.24
N GLY A 89 10.20 -14.68 -9.18
CA GLY A 89 9.60 -15.16 -10.43
C GLY A 89 8.20 -15.78 -10.32
N ASP A 90 7.56 -15.79 -9.14
CA ASP A 90 6.19 -16.31 -8.96
C ASP A 90 5.09 -15.37 -9.51
N LEU A 91 5.47 -14.21 -10.00
CA LEU A 91 4.60 -13.18 -10.56
C LEU A 91 3.55 -12.63 -9.58
N GLN A 92 3.62 -12.99 -8.31
CA GLN A 92 2.61 -12.64 -7.31
C GLN A 92 2.78 -11.19 -6.83
N ILE A 93 1.67 -10.46 -6.78
CA ILE A 93 1.54 -9.30 -5.91
C ILE A 93 1.50 -9.84 -4.47
N PRO A 94 2.35 -9.36 -3.53
CA PRO A 94 2.34 -9.88 -2.16
C PRO A 94 1.01 -9.61 -1.45
N GLU A 95 0.69 -10.43 -0.45
CA GLU A 95 -0.45 -10.23 0.45
C GLU A 95 0.09 -10.18 1.88
N GLY A 96 -0.26 -9.11 2.61
CA GLY A 96 0.30 -8.89 3.94
C GLY A 96 0.19 -7.43 4.41
N ILE A 97 0.89 -7.16 5.51
CA ILE A 97 0.93 -5.86 6.18
C ILE A 97 2.31 -5.24 5.94
N TYR A 98 2.35 -4.16 5.17
CA TYR A 98 3.56 -3.52 4.69
C TYR A 98 3.57 -2.02 4.97
N HIS A 99 4.64 -1.35 4.55
CA HIS A 99 4.73 0.11 4.47
C HIS A 99 5.55 0.54 3.26
N ILE A 100 5.38 1.78 2.86
CA ILE A 100 6.19 2.41 1.82
C ILE A 100 7.56 2.74 2.41
N ASN A 101 8.60 2.15 1.84
CA ASN A 101 9.99 2.30 2.28
C ASN A 101 10.86 3.13 1.32
N HIS A 102 10.39 3.37 0.11
CA HIS A 102 11.18 4.05 -0.91
C HIS A 102 10.33 4.94 -1.81
N PHE A 103 10.82 6.16 -2.06
CA PHE A 103 10.26 7.11 -3.02
C PHE A 103 11.20 7.17 -4.21
N ASN A 104 10.80 6.69 -5.38
CA ASN A 104 11.62 6.65 -6.57
C ASN A 104 11.11 7.63 -7.65
N PRO A 105 11.66 8.85 -7.71
CA PRO A 105 11.26 9.85 -8.69
C PRO A 105 11.85 9.63 -10.09
N VAL A 106 12.74 8.66 -10.25
CA VAL A 106 13.42 8.32 -11.52
C VAL A 106 13.12 6.89 -11.97
N SER A 107 12.00 6.35 -11.55
CA SER A 107 11.55 5.00 -11.89
C SER A 107 11.46 4.79 -13.41
N ASN A 108 11.81 3.58 -13.88
CA ASN A 108 11.55 3.17 -15.26
C ASN A 108 10.05 3.20 -15.62
N PHE A 109 9.17 3.16 -14.58
CA PHE A 109 7.72 3.25 -14.69
C PHE A 109 7.22 4.62 -14.24
N TYR A 110 7.88 5.69 -14.67
CA TYR A 110 7.61 7.10 -14.42
C TYR A 110 7.93 7.53 -12.98
N LEU A 111 7.05 7.27 -12.01
CA LEU A 111 7.22 7.44 -10.56
C LEU A 111 6.90 6.11 -9.88
N SER A 112 7.52 5.82 -8.72
CA SER A 112 7.13 4.66 -7.95
C SER A 112 7.35 4.81 -6.45
N LEU A 113 6.52 4.09 -5.68
CA LEU A 113 6.59 3.95 -4.24
C LEU A 113 6.92 2.50 -3.89
N GLY A 114 8.06 2.26 -3.26
CA GLY A 114 8.52 0.93 -2.90
C GLY A 114 7.79 0.38 -1.68
N VAL A 115 7.38 -0.88 -1.75
CA VAL A 115 6.78 -1.64 -0.66
C VAL A 115 7.87 -2.44 0.03
N ASN A 116 7.91 -2.48 1.35
CA ASN A 116 8.92 -3.18 2.14
C ASN A 116 8.78 -4.73 2.11
N TYR A 117 8.57 -5.28 0.93
CA TYR A 117 8.63 -6.72 0.70
C TYR A 117 10.09 -7.17 0.44
N PRO A 118 10.57 -8.31 1.01
CA PRO A 118 9.90 -9.12 2.02
C PRO A 118 9.92 -8.48 3.42
N ASN A 119 8.81 -8.55 4.14
CA ASN A 119 8.73 -8.13 5.54
C ASN A 119 9.10 -9.29 6.50
N ALA A 120 8.90 -9.12 7.82
CA ALA A 120 9.22 -10.13 8.81
C ALA A 120 8.43 -11.44 8.62
N SER A 121 7.16 -11.37 8.24
CA SER A 121 6.33 -12.54 7.93
C SER A 121 6.85 -13.28 6.70
N ASP A 122 7.13 -12.53 5.62
CA ASP A 122 7.62 -13.10 4.37
C ASP A 122 8.99 -13.77 4.56
N ASN A 123 9.89 -13.19 5.34
CA ASN A 123 11.19 -13.76 5.66
C ASN A 123 11.09 -15.13 6.41
N ILE A 124 9.97 -15.35 7.12
CA ILE A 124 9.69 -16.65 7.76
C ILE A 124 9.04 -17.62 6.79
N LEU A 125 8.11 -17.16 5.96
CA LEU A 125 7.20 -18.03 5.19
C LEU A 125 7.60 -18.24 3.72
N SER A 126 8.43 -17.34 3.16
CA SER A 126 8.88 -17.40 1.76
C SER A 126 10.14 -18.25 1.58
N ASP A 127 10.52 -18.48 0.32
CA ASP A 127 11.80 -19.09 -0.02
C ASP A 127 12.95 -18.38 0.69
N LYS A 128 13.83 -19.15 1.33
CA LYS A 128 14.89 -18.59 2.19
C LYS A 128 16.03 -17.96 1.43
N GLN A 129 16.27 -18.40 0.20
CA GLN A 129 17.38 -17.93 -0.63
C GLN A 129 16.89 -16.91 -1.67
N HIS A 130 15.70 -17.14 -2.22
CA HIS A 130 15.13 -16.34 -3.31
C HIS A 130 13.69 -15.91 -3.05
N PRO A 131 13.41 -15.12 -1.98
CA PRO A 131 12.05 -14.66 -1.70
C PRO A 131 11.53 -13.69 -2.77
N GLY A 132 12.44 -13.09 -3.55
CA GLY A 132 12.18 -12.00 -4.45
C GLY A 132 12.19 -10.64 -3.73
N GLY A 133 11.86 -9.58 -4.46
CA GLY A 133 11.92 -8.20 -3.96
C GLY A 133 11.40 -7.21 -4.98
N SER A 134 11.77 -5.93 -4.80
CA SER A 134 11.47 -4.86 -5.77
C SER A 134 9.98 -4.71 -6.09
N ILE A 135 9.14 -4.76 -5.07
CA ILE A 135 7.69 -4.54 -5.20
C ILE A 135 7.40 -3.05 -5.07
N TYR A 136 6.65 -2.51 -6.03
CA TYR A 136 6.32 -1.09 -6.11
C TYR A 136 4.85 -0.85 -6.47
N ILE A 137 4.31 0.29 -6.02
CA ILE A 137 3.18 0.94 -6.67
C ILE A 137 3.79 1.91 -7.69
N HIS A 138 3.36 1.88 -8.96
CA HIS A 138 4.04 2.64 -10.01
C HIS A 138 3.13 3.07 -11.16
N GLY A 139 3.63 3.96 -11.99
CA GLY A 139 3.04 4.32 -13.27
C GLY A 139 3.15 3.21 -14.31
N ASN A 140 2.78 3.51 -15.57
CA ASN A 140 2.68 2.51 -16.62
C ASN A 140 1.65 1.39 -16.28
N CYS A 141 1.50 0.38 -17.17
CA CYS A 141 0.50 -0.68 -17.00
C CYS A 141 1.08 -2.09 -17.22
N VAL A 142 2.36 -2.29 -16.95
CA VAL A 142 3.02 -3.60 -17.00
C VAL A 142 3.41 -4.07 -15.62
N THR A 143 3.25 -5.35 -15.30
CA THR A 143 3.62 -5.87 -13.99
C THR A 143 4.00 -7.35 -14.02
N ILE A 144 4.87 -7.73 -13.11
CA ILE A 144 5.29 -9.09 -12.76
C ILE A 144 5.29 -9.29 -11.23
N GLY A 145 4.39 -8.57 -10.51
CA GLY A 145 4.26 -8.62 -9.06
C GLY A 145 4.11 -7.25 -8.38
N CYS A 146 4.15 -6.16 -9.14
CA CYS A 146 3.92 -4.78 -8.67
C CYS A 146 2.45 -4.38 -8.80
N ILE A 147 2.10 -3.18 -8.31
CA ILE A 147 0.77 -2.57 -8.40
C ILE A 147 0.84 -1.37 -9.35
N PRO A 148 0.52 -1.54 -10.66
CA PRO A 148 0.50 -0.44 -11.63
C PRO A 148 -0.83 0.30 -11.58
N ILE A 149 -0.79 1.64 -11.55
CA ILE A 149 -1.98 2.51 -11.47
C ILE A 149 -2.00 3.61 -12.53
N THR A 150 -1.21 3.51 -13.60
CA THR A 150 -0.97 4.51 -14.66
C THR A 150 -0.09 5.70 -14.23
N ASP A 151 0.52 6.37 -15.21
CA ASP A 151 1.34 7.57 -14.96
C ASP A 151 0.52 8.70 -14.36
N ASP A 152 -0.71 8.86 -14.80
CA ASP A 152 -1.60 9.90 -14.33
C ASP A 152 -1.95 9.72 -12.85
N LYS A 153 -2.27 8.50 -12.43
CA LYS A 153 -2.68 8.19 -11.05
C LYS A 153 -1.50 8.11 -10.08
N ILE A 154 -0.34 7.63 -10.54
CA ILE A 154 0.85 7.63 -9.66
C ILE A 154 1.31 9.05 -9.33
N LYS A 155 1.10 10.05 -10.19
CA LYS A 155 1.36 11.45 -9.87
C LYS A 155 0.54 11.91 -8.66
N GLU A 156 -0.76 11.61 -8.65
CA GLU A 156 -1.67 11.96 -7.55
C GLU A 156 -1.24 11.28 -6.24
N LEU A 157 -1.02 9.97 -6.28
CA LEU A 157 -0.60 9.19 -5.12
C LEU A 157 0.78 9.63 -4.60
N TYR A 158 1.70 9.98 -5.51
CA TYR A 158 3.04 10.43 -5.13
C TYR A 158 2.99 11.78 -4.43
N VAL A 159 2.15 12.72 -4.89
CA VAL A 159 1.89 14.01 -4.21
C VAL A 159 1.36 13.76 -2.79
N LEU A 160 0.33 12.92 -2.64
CA LEU A 160 -0.23 12.54 -1.33
C LEU A 160 0.84 11.95 -0.39
N ALA A 161 1.65 11.03 -0.91
CA ALA A 161 2.69 10.38 -0.14
C ALA A 161 3.81 11.35 0.28
N VAL A 162 4.22 12.27 -0.60
CA VAL A 162 5.21 13.31 -0.28
C VAL A 162 4.68 14.26 0.79
N GLU A 163 3.44 14.72 0.67
CA GLU A 163 2.82 15.58 1.68
C GLU A 163 2.74 14.89 3.05
N ALA A 164 2.27 13.64 3.10
CA ALA A 164 2.20 12.87 4.34
C ALA A 164 3.58 12.69 4.99
N LYS A 165 4.60 12.37 4.20
CA LYS A 165 5.99 12.25 4.66
C LYS A 165 6.54 13.59 5.17
N ASN A 166 6.25 14.67 4.46
CA ASN A 166 6.66 16.02 4.85
C ASN A 166 5.96 16.52 6.12
N ASN A 167 4.75 16.03 6.40
CA ASN A 167 4.00 16.27 7.63
C ASN A 167 4.47 15.41 8.83
N GLY A 168 5.56 14.63 8.66
CA GLY A 168 6.18 13.82 9.72
C GLY A 168 5.72 12.37 9.78
N GLN A 169 4.96 11.87 8.82
CA GLN A 169 4.64 10.44 8.75
C GLN A 169 5.88 9.65 8.29
N GLU A 170 6.55 8.96 9.20
CA GLU A 170 7.77 8.20 8.88
C GLU A 170 7.51 7.04 7.91
N ASN A 171 6.47 6.27 8.18
CA ASN A 171 6.07 5.13 7.36
C ASN A 171 4.62 5.29 6.91
N ILE A 172 4.36 5.15 5.61
CA ILE A 172 3.01 5.10 5.06
C ILE A 172 2.61 3.63 5.02
N PRO A 173 1.66 3.18 5.87
CA PRO A 173 1.24 1.79 5.89
C PRO A 173 0.52 1.41 4.59
N ILE A 174 0.72 0.18 4.15
CA ILE A 174 -0.06 -0.45 3.07
C ILE A 174 -0.42 -1.87 3.47
N HIS A 175 -1.71 -2.18 3.48
CA HIS A 175 -2.21 -3.53 3.63
C HIS A 175 -2.65 -4.07 2.26
N ILE A 176 -2.17 -5.25 1.90
CA ILE A 176 -2.49 -5.88 0.62
C ILE A 176 -3.25 -7.17 0.90
N PHE A 177 -4.48 -7.25 0.42
CA PHE A 177 -5.42 -8.36 0.66
C PHE A 177 -5.77 -9.09 -0.64
N PRO A 178 -6.12 -10.38 -0.58
CA PRO A 178 -6.64 -11.11 -1.75
C PRO A 178 -7.96 -10.54 -2.24
N ASP A 179 -8.86 -10.23 -1.32
CA ASP A 179 -10.21 -9.70 -1.52
C ASP A 179 -10.64 -8.93 -0.26
N ARG A 180 -11.85 -8.41 -0.22
CA ARG A 180 -12.47 -7.94 1.03
C ARG A 180 -12.72 -9.15 1.92
N LEU A 181 -12.02 -9.19 3.05
CA LEU A 181 -12.04 -10.36 3.95
C LEU A 181 -13.17 -10.27 4.98
N ASP A 182 -14.41 -10.08 4.53
CA ASP A 182 -15.58 -10.14 5.38
C ASP A 182 -15.80 -11.57 5.92
N MET A 183 -16.68 -11.74 6.89
CA MET A 183 -16.94 -13.06 7.48
C MET A 183 -17.36 -14.09 6.41
N GLY A 184 -16.73 -15.25 6.45
CA GLY A 184 -16.95 -16.33 5.48
C GLY A 184 -16.22 -16.19 4.14
N VAL A 185 -15.64 -15.02 3.84
CA VAL A 185 -14.93 -14.79 2.56
C VAL A 185 -13.64 -15.62 2.45
N PRO A 186 -12.75 -15.72 3.46
CA PRO A 186 -11.54 -16.55 3.33
C PRO A 186 -11.84 -18.00 3.00
N GLU A 187 -12.86 -18.60 3.61
CA GLU A 187 -13.27 -19.98 3.36
C GLU A 187 -13.80 -20.15 1.93
N LYS A 188 -14.63 -19.22 1.49
CA LYS A 188 -15.15 -19.21 0.11
C LYS A 188 -14.04 -19.05 -0.91
N LEU A 189 -13.11 -18.11 -0.70
CA LEU A 189 -11.96 -17.93 -1.58
C LEU A 189 -11.10 -19.20 -1.64
N ALA A 190 -10.88 -19.86 -0.49
CA ALA A 190 -10.08 -21.08 -0.45
C ALA A 190 -10.70 -22.20 -1.29
N GLN A 191 -12.04 -22.30 -1.31
CA GLN A 191 -12.77 -23.24 -2.16
C GLN A 191 -12.74 -22.85 -3.63
N ASP A 192 -13.09 -21.58 -3.94
CA ASP A 192 -13.23 -21.07 -5.31
C ASP A 192 -11.88 -21.14 -6.08
N TYR A 193 -10.77 -20.95 -5.40
CA TYR A 193 -9.43 -20.94 -5.99
C TYR A 193 -8.62 -22.22 -5.71
N ALA A 194 -9.21 -23.21 -5.02
CA ALA A 194 -8.58 -24.50 -4.66
C ALA A 194 -7.17 -24.33 -4.06
N VAL A 195 -7.01 -23.34 -3.17
CA VAL A 195 -5.72 -23.05 -2.55
C VAL A 195 -5.38 -24.04 -1.44
N ASP A 196 -4.08 -24.18 -1.15
CA ASP A 196 -3.62 -25.03 -0.06
C ASP A 196 -3.94 -24.43 1.33
N GLU A 197 -3.74 -25.24 2.37
CA GLU A 197 -3.99 -24.86 3.75
C GLU A 197 -3.15 -23.66 4.22
N LYS A 198 -1.92 -23.50 3.69
CA LYS A 198 -1.03 -22.39 4.07
C LYS A 198 -1.58 -21.06 3.58
N VAL A 199 -2.09 -21.02 2.36
CA VAL A 199 -2.74 -19.80 1.79
C VAL A 199 -4.03 -19.51 2.54
N SER A 200 -4.88 -20.52 2.78
CA SER A 200 -6.12 -20.36 3.54
C SER A 200 -5.86 -19.83 4.95
N SER A 201 -4.86 -20.36 5.66
CA SER A 201 -4.45 -19.87 6.98
C SER A 201 -3.95 -18.43 6.95
N CYS A 202 -3.18 -18.06 5.93
CA CYS A 202 -2.74 -16.69 5.73
C CYS A 202 -3.93 -15.71 5.59
N TRP A 203 -4.92 -16.06 4.79
CA TRP A 203 -6.12 -15.23 4.61
C TRP A 203 -6.94 -15.07 5.88
N LYS A 204 -7.09 -16.15 6.67
CA LYS A 204 -7.74 -16.09 8.00
C LYS A 204 -6.97 -15.20 8.98
N ASN A 205 -5.65 -15.26 8.94
CA ASN A 205 -4.82 -14.38 9.76
C ASN A 205 -4.97 -12.91 9.36
N LEU A 206 -4.96 -12.60 8.06
CA LEU A 206 -5.18 -11.24 7.55
C LEU A 206 -6.60 -10.72 7.83
N GLN A 207 -7.60 -11.61 7.89
CA GLN A 207 -8.99 -11.25 8.15
C GLN A 207 -9.17 -10.49 9.46
N ALA A 208 -8.48 -10.90 10.53
CA ALA A 208 -8.59 -10.22 11.83
C ALA A 208 -8.20 -8.74 11.73
N ILE A 209 -7.13 -8.43 10.98
CA ILE A 209 -6.63 -7.07 10.77
C ILE A 209 -7.57 -6.28 9.85
N TYR A 210 -8.08 -6.94 8.81
CA TYR A 210 -9.06 -6.35 7.90
C TYR A 210 -10.34 -5.92 8.64
N LEU A 211 -10.91 -6.83 9.45
CA LEU A 211 -12.15 -6.59 10.20
C LEU A 211 -11.99 -5.52 11.27
N ASP A 212 -10.85 -5.51 11.99
CA ASP A 212 -10.60 -4.48 13.00
C ASP A 212 -10.59 -3.08 12.36
N PHE A 213 -9.87 -2.89 11.26
CA PHE A 213 -9.89 -1.60 10.55
C PHE A 213 -11.27 -1.29 9.95
N LYS A 214 -11.97 -2.28 9.40
CA LYS A 214 -13.33 -2.09 8.87
C LYS A 214 -14.28 -1.55 9.92
N ALA A 215 -14.20 -2.07 11.15
CA ALA A 215 -15.07 -1.65 12.26
C ALA A 215 -14.64 -0.29 12.85
N ASN A 216 -13.35 -0.09 13.07
CA ASN A 216 -12.85 1.01 13.91
C ASN A 216 -12.28 2.19 13.12
N LYS A 217 -11.95 2.01 11.82
CA LYS A 217 -11.22 2.99 11.00
C LYS A 217 -9.90 3.48 11.62
N LYS A 218 -9.32 2.70 12.52
CA LYS A 218 -8.06 2.99 13.22
C LYS A 218 -7.02 1.91 12.90
N LEU A 219 -5.76 2.31 12.81
CA LEU A 219 -4.66 1.36 12.65
C LEU A 219 -4.11 1.00 14.02
N LYS A 220 -4.19 -0.27 14.38
CA LYS A 220 -3.50 -0.84 15.52
C LYS A 220 -2.10 -1.31 15.10
N PRO A 221 -1.09 -1.14 15.95
CA PRO A 221 0.23 -1.70 15.71
C PRO A 221 0.16 -3.22 15.57
N VAL A 222 0.84 -3.74 14.55
CA VAL A 222 0.91 -5.18 14.25
C VAL A 222 2.36 -5.66 14.44
N SER A 223 2.54 -6.86 14.95
CA SER A 223 3.80 -7.60 15.01
C SER A 223 3.66 -8.93 14.31
N VAL A 224 4.78 -9.61 14.11
CA VAL A 224 4.85 -10.95 13.52
C VAL A 224 5.38 -11.92 14.57
N ASN A 225 4.69 -13.04 14.78
CA ASN A 225 5.12 -14.09 15.71
C ASN A 225 6.18 -15.04 15.08
N ALA A 226 6.67 -15.98 15.86
CA ALA A 226 7.67 -16.95 15.39
C ALA A 226 7.20 -17.88 14.24
N LYS A 227 5.89 -17.99 14.02
CA LYS A 227 5.28 -18.74 12.90
C LYS A 227 5.10 -17.91 11.63
N GLY A 228 5.43 -16.60 11.67
CA GLY A 228 5.20 -15.70 10.56
C GLY A 228 3.80 -15.12 10.50
N GLU A 229 2.97 -15.29 11.53
CA GLU A 229 1.60 -14.79 11.58
C GLU A 229 1.57 -13.37 12.16
N TYR A 230 0.70 -12.53 11.60
CA TYR A 230 0.45 -11.19 12.12
C TYR A 230 -0.42 -11.25 13.38
N GLN A 231 -0.08 -10.41 14.36
CA GLN A 231 -0.84 -10.25 15.60
C GLN A 231 -0.84 -8.80 16.06
N PHE A 232 -1.91 -8.33 16.70
CA PHE A 232 -1.90 -7.01 17.32
C PHE A 232 -0.88 -6.96 18.45
N LYS A 233 -0.14 -5.85 18.53
CA LYS A 233 0.71 -5.60 19.69
C LYS A 233 -0.17 -5.33 20.91
N GLN A 234 0.17 -5.94 22.01
CA GLN A 234 -0.41 -5.64 23.32
C GLN A 234 0.07 -4.29 23.84
#